data_b6f0b759f18c9bd1b900597b8b03ac34
#
_entry.id   b6f0b759f18c9bd1b900597b8b03ac34
#
_cell.length_a   1.000
_cell.length_b   1.000
_cell.length_c   1.000
_cell.angle_alpha   90.00
_cell.angle_beta   90.00
_cell.angle_gamma   90.00
#
_symmetry.space_group_name_H-M   'P 1'
#
loop_
_entity.id
_entity.type
_entity.pdbx_description
1 polymer ?
#
loop_
_entity_poly.entity_id
_entity_poly.type
_entity_poly.pdbx_seq_one_letter_code
_entity_poly.pdbx_strand_id
1 'polypeptide(L)'
;LMNARIDYIEIGFLQDEGGGVGKTVYLNSQDAKKYIPSKKNGCQFAVLADYSRYSIDNLDYCTGDSIDIVRECFFKKERFAVIDACREIKKKGYKLFVQPVDILGYTDIELIEFIELINDIEPYCLSIVDTFGSMYQEDLHRVFEIVHHNLISTCKIGFHSHNNMQLSNALSQEFLRMTVGKRECVIDGTIAGMGRGAGNTPTELIAQYMVSRMNYSYDI
;
A
#
# COMPACT_ATOMS: atom_id res chain seq x y z
N LEU A 1 1.08 -10.05 -14.19
CA LEU A 1 0.06 -9.36 -13.39
C LEU A 1 -0.96 -8.62 -14.27
N MET A 2 -0.52 -7.84 -15.27
CA MET A 2 -1.46 -7.13 -16.19
C MET A 2 -2.42 -8.09 -16.91
N ASN A 3 -1.94 -9.21 -17.42
CA ASN A 3 -2.79 -10.21 -18.08
C ASN A 3 -3.76 -10.88 -17.09
N ALA A 4 -3.37 -10.97 -15.83
CA ALA A 4 -4.21 -11.45 -14.73
C ALA A 4 -5.24 -10.39 -14.25
N ARG A 5 -5.24 -9.17 -14.81
CA ARG A 5 -6.13 -8.05 -14.48
C ARG A 5 -5.96 -7.56 -13.04
N ILE A 6 -4.76 -7.67 -12.47
CA ILE A 6 -4.47 -7.09 -11.14
C ILE A 6 -4.60 -5.57 -11.23
N ASP A 7 -5.34 -4.98 -10.29
CA ASP A 7 -5.70 -3.55 -10.34
C ASP A 7 -4.50 -2.62 -10.16
N TYR A 8 -3.62 -2.94 -9.18
CA TYR A 8 -2.46 -2.12 -8.81
C TYR A 8 -1.20 -2.96 -8.90
N ILE A 9 -0.17 -2.45 -9.59
CA ILE A 9 1.11 -3.13 -9.77
C ILE A 9 2.22 -2.24 -9.26
N GLU A 10 2.79 -2.61 -8.10
CA GLU A 10 3.98 -1.93 -7.58
C GLU A 10 5.23 -2.44 -8.31
N ILE A 11 6.02 -1.52 -8.85
CA ILE A 11 7.18 -1.83 -9.69
C ILE A 11 8.52 -1.55 -9.01
N GLY A 12 8.51 -0.97 -7.83
CA GLY A 12 9.75 -0.68 -7.07
C GLY A 12 9.62 0.52 -6.16
N PHE A 13 10.76 1.17 -5.93
CA PHE A 13 10.93 2.19 -4.91
C PHE A 13 11.35 3.53 -5.54
N LEU A 14 10.89 4.63 -4.95
CA LEU A 14 11.51 5.95 -5.12
C LEU A 14 12.57 6.12 -4.03
N GLN A 15 13.78 6.49 -4.42
CA GLN A 15 14.88 6.82 -3.51
C GLN A 15 15.77 7.87 -4.16
N ASP A 16 16.38 8.75 -3.36
CA ASP A 16 17.28 9.79 -3.87
C ASP A 16 18.60 9.23 -4.42
N GLU A 17 18.94 8.00 -3.99
CA GLU A 17 20.16 7.30 -4.40
C GLU A 17 19.86 5.84 -4.78
N GLY A 18 20.81 5.21 -5.45
CA GLY A 18 20.81 3.76 -5.70
C GLY A 18 20.08 3.30 -6.95
N GLY A 19 19.54 4.20 -7.75
CA GLY A 19 18.93 3.90 -9.06
C GLY A 19 19.93 3.32 -10.06
N GLY A 20 19.44 2.73 -11.15
CA GLY A 20 20.27 2.21 -12.25
C GLY A 20 19.61 1.09 -13.04
N VAL A 21 20.23 0.74 -14.16
CA VAL A 21 19.76 -0.35 -15.03
C VAL A 21 19.70 -1.66 -14.28
N GLY A 22 18.57 -2.37 -14.38
CA GLY A 22 18.35 -3.66 -13.71
C GLY A 22 18.00 -3.56 -12.22
N LYS A 23 17.80 -2.35 -11.70
CA LYS A 23 17.32 -2.11 -10.34
C LYS A 23 15.88 -1.64 -10.34
N THR A 24 15.15 -1.96 -9.28
CA THR A 24 13.76 -1.49 -9.02
C THR A 24 13.75 -0.25 -8.12
N VAL A 25 14.76 0.60 -8.26
CA VAL A 25 14.90 1.89 -7.56
C VAL A 25 14.93 3.00 -8.62
N TYR A 26 14.08 3.98 -8.47
CA TYR A 26 13.88 5.09 -9.39
C TYR A 26 14.14 6.41 -8.68
N LEU A 27 14.77 7.36 -9.36
CA LEU A 27 15.03 8.70 -8.83
C LEU A 27 13.79 9.61 -8.94
N ASN A 28 12.94 9.32 -9.92
CA ASN A 28 11.72 10.09 -10.20
C ASN A 28 10.74 9.27 -11.06
N SER A 29 9.60 9.86 -11.38
CA SER A 29 8.58 9.21 -12.21
C SER A 29 9.02 8.92 -13.64
N GLN A 30 9.92 9.73 -14.22
CA GLN A 30 10.43 9.52 -15.58
C GLN A 30 11.38 8.30 -15.66
N ASP A 31 12.12 8.03 -14.58
CA ASP A 31 12.92 6.81 -14.51
C ASP A 31 12.05 5.56 -14.43
N ALA A 32 10.97 5.60 -13.65
CA ALA A 32 9.99 4.53 -13.55
C ALA A 32 9.24 4.27 -14.87
N LYS A 33 8.95 5.33 -15.64
CA LYS A 33 8.25 5.26 -16.93
C LYS A 33 8.87 4.28 -17.91
N LYS A 34 10.19 4.10 -17.90
CA LYS A 34 10.91 3.19 -18.79
C LYS A 34 10.48 1.72 -18.65
N TYR A 35 9.90 1.36 -17.50
CA TYR A 35 9.47 0.01 -17.15
C TYR A 35 7.95 -0.17 -17.20
N ILE A 36 7.19 0.89 -17.52
CA ILE A 36 5.74 0.86 -17.62
C ILE A 36 5.34 0.74 -19.10
N PRO A 37 4.54 -0.26 -19.47
CA PRO A 37 4.10 -0.42 -20.85
C PRO A 37 3.18 0.75 -21.26
N SER A 38 3.24 1.14 -22.54
CA SER A 38 2.41 2.21 -23.09
C SER A 38 0.91 1.92 -22.99
N LYS A 39 0.53 0.64 -22.98
CA LYS A 39 -0.86 0.19 -22.79
C LYS A 39 -0.99 -0.50 -21.44
N LYS A 40 -1.59 0.17 -20.47
CA LYS A 40 -1.72 -0.31 -19.09
C LYS A 40 -2.85 -1.34 -18.87
N ASN A 41 -3.73 -1.57 -19.85
CA ASN A 41 -4.87 -2.51 -19.81
C ASN A 41 -5.79 -2.35 -18.57
N GLY A 42 -5.97 -1.12 -18.08
CA GLY A 42 -6.76 -0.83 -16.88
C GLY A 42 -6.00 -0.94 -15.57
N CYS A 43 -4.78 -1.51 -15.55
CA CYS A 43 -3.93 -1.54 -14.37
C CYS A 43 -3.37 -0.16 -14.04
N GLN A 44 -3.13 0.11 -12.76
CA GLN A 44 -2.43 1.30 -12.29
C GLN A 44 -1.09 0.92 -11.69
N PHE A 45 -0.08 1.72 -11.97
CA PHE A 45 1.28 1.45 -11.53
C PHE A 45 1.63 2.25 -10.29
N ALA A 46 2.20 1.57 -9.30
CA ALA A 46 2.60 2.13 -8.02
C ALA A 46 4.11 2.03 -7.79
N VAL A 47 4.62 2.93 -6.97
CA VAL A 47 5.95 2.86 -6.38
C VAL A 47 5.85 3.13 -4.89
N LEU A 48 6.75 2.53 -4.10
CA LEU A 48 6.89 2.83 -2.69
C LEU A 48 7.91 3.97 -2.52
N ALA A 49 7.56 5.01 -1.78
CA ALA A 49 8.47 6.05 -1.31
C ALA A 49 8.68 5.89 0.20
N ASP A 50 9.93 5.92 0.62
CA ASP A 50 10.28 5.88 2.06
C ASP A 50 10.64 7.29 2.48
N TYR A 51 9.85 7.88 3.37
CA TYR A 51 10.00 9.24 3.85
C TYR A 51 11.44 9.59 4.29
N SER A 52 12.15 8.60 4.86
CA SER A 52 13.54 8.80 5.31
C SER A 52 14.59 8.72 4.19
N ARG A 53 14.21 8.30 2.97
CA ARG A 53 15.13 8.00 1.86
C ARG A 53 14.80 8.70 0.56
N TYR A 54 13.70 9.40 0.50
CA TYR A 54 13.25 10.07 -0.70
C TYR A 54 12.72 11.48 -0.39
N SER A 55 13.29 12.47 -1.05
CA SER A 55 12.75 13.82 -1.03
C SER A 55 11.63 13.96 -2.05
N ILE A 56 10.44 14.30 -1.58
CA ILE A 56 9.28 14.49 -2.45
C ILE A 56 9.45 15.62 -3.46
N ASP A 57 10.43 16.50 -3.25
CA ASP A 57 10.79 17.56 -4.22
C ASP A 57 11.31 16.98 -5.53
N ASN A 58 11.91 15.78 -5.50
CA ASN A 58 12.41 15.08 -6.67
C ASN A 58 11.32 14.37 -7.48
N LEU A 59 10.08 14.31 -6.97
CA LEU A 59 8.95 13.70 -7.66
C LEU A 59 8.37 14.71 -8.68
N ASP A 60 8.30 14.33 -9.95
CA ASP A 60 7.62 15.12 -11.00
C ASP A 60 6.10 15.14 -10.78
N TYR A 61 5.39 16.07 -11.46
CA TYR A 61 3.93 16.03 -11.52
C TYR A 61 3.45 14.79 -12.29
N CYS A 62 2.31 14.24 -11.86
CA CYS A 62 1.68 13.10 -12.53
C CYS A 62 1.17 13.51 -13.91
N THR A 63 1.67 12.86 -14.95
CA THR A 63 1.28 13.10 -16.34
C THR A 63 0.39 12.02 -16.93
N GLY A 64 0.14 10.93 -16.13
CA GLY A 64 -0.69 9.79 -16.54
C GLY A 64 0.01 8.76 -17.43
N ASP A 65 1.22 9.06 -17.90
CA ASP A 65 2.02 8.18 -18.77
C ASP A 65 3.15 7.43 -18.05
N SER A 66 3.24 7.59 -16.73
CA SER A 66 4.16 6.89 -15.84
C SER A 66 3.40 6.22 -14.69
N ILE A 67 3.91 6.31 -13.47
CA ILE A 67 3.24 5.83 -12.26
C ILE A 67 1.96 6.63 -11.99
N ASP A 68 0.98 5.97 -11.40
CA ASP A 68 -0.31 6.56 -11.04
C ASP A 68 -0.43 6.76 -9.52
N ILE A 69 0.34 5.98 -8.77
CA ILE A 69 0.22 5.83 -7.32
C ILE A 69 1.59 5.99 -6.66
N VAL A 70 1.64 6.77 -5.59
CA VAL A 70 2.77 6.80 -4.66
C VAL A 70 2.30 6.24 -3.32
N ARG A 71 3.01 5.24 -2.82
CA ARG A 71 2.80 4.60 -1.52
C ARG A 71 3.85 5.15 -0.56
N GLU A 72 3.46 6.11 0.27
CA GLU A 72 4.37 6.78 1.21
C GLU A 72 4.48 6.00 2.49
N CYS A 73 5.66 5.42 2.77
CA CYS A 73 5.93 4.69 3.99
C CYS A 73 6.84 5.46 4.95
N PHE A 74 6.60 5.30 6.23
CA PHE A 74 7.29 6.05 7.28
C PHE A 74 7.17 5.32 8.62
N PHE A 75 8.13 5.52 9.51
CA PHE A 75 8.07 5.02 10.87
C PHE A 75 7.20 5.92 11.76
N LYS A 76 6.65 5.34 12.83
CA LYS A 76 5.80 6.04 13.83
C LYS A 76 6.36 7.39 14.28
N LYS A 77 7.69 7.51 14.49
CA LYS A 77 8.34 8.75 14.90
C LYS A 77 8.19 9.89 13.87
N GLU A 78 7.94 9.56 12.62
CA GLU A 78 7.82 10.49 11.50
C GLU A 78 6.37 10.86 11.18
N ARG A 79 5.38 10.29 11.91
CA ARG A 79 3.96 10.40 11.59
C ARG A 79 3.40 11.83 11.47
N PHE A 80 4.02 12.80 12.14
CA PHE A 80 3.63 14.20 12.01
C PHE A 80 4.37 14.89 10.85
N ALA A 81 5.64 14.58 10.66
CA ALA A 81 6.46 15.21 9.64
C ALA A 81 6.09 14.76 8.22
N VAL A 82 5.65 13.51 8.04
CA VAL A 82 5.25 12.96 6.73
C VAL A 82 3.99 13.62 6.13
N ILE A 83 3.21 14.31 6.95
CA ILE A 83 1.93 14.93 6.55
C ILE A 83 2.13 15.91 5.38
N ASP A 84 3.18 16.71 5.40
CA ASP A 84 3.46 17.67 4.33
C ASP A 84 3.91 16.97 3.04
N ALA A 85 4.68 15.89 3.13
CA ALA A 85 5.02 15.06 1.98
C ALA A 85 3.75 14.40 1.37
N CYS A 86 2.84 13.91 2.21
CA CYS A 86 1.56 13.37 1.76
C CYS A 86 0.70 14.39 1.00
N ARG A 87 0.65 15.64 1.49
CA ARG A 87 -0.06 16.74 0.81
C ARG A 87 0.58 17.05 -0.54
N GLU A 88 1.91 17.08 -0.60
CA GLU A 88 2.63 17.38 -1.84
C GLU A 88 2.47 16.27 -2.88
N ILE A 89 2.46 14.99 -2.49
CA ILE A 89 2.16 13.85 -3.38
C ILE A 89 0.79 14.05 -4.04
N LYS A 90 -0.24 14.36 -3.26
CA LYS A 90 -1.59 14.64 -3.80
C LYS A 90 -1.62 15.85 -4.71
N LYS A 91 -0.98 16.94 -4.33
CA LYS A 91 -0.88 18.17 -5.13
C LYS A 91 -0.17 17.93 -6.47
N LYS A 92 0.80 17.02 -6.51
CA LYS A 92 1.45 16.56 -7.75
C LYS A 92 0.56 15.65 -8.61
N GLY A 93 -0.66 15.31 -8.16
CA GLY A 93 -1.68 14.59 -8.92
C GLY A 93 -1.65 13.06 -8.79
N TYR A 94 -0.86 12.50 -7.90
CA TYR A 94 -0.81 11.06 -7.66
C TYR A 94 -1.93 10.60 -6.71
N LYS A 95 -2.37 9.37 -6.88
CA LYS A 95 -3.10 8.67 -5.83
C LYS A 95 -2.16 8.38 -4.68
N LEU A 96 -2.49 8.88 -3.50
CA LEU A 96 -1.69 8.68 -2.28
C LEU A 96 -2.18 7.44 -1.53
N PHE A 97 -1.26 6.51 -1.28
CA PHE A 97 -1.42 5.45 -0.28
C PHE A 97 -0.53 5.77 0.91
N VAL A 98 -1.09 5.76 2.09
CA VAL A 98 -0.37 6.01 3.35
C VAL A 98 -0.04 4.68 4.01
N GLN A 99 1.25 4.44 4.30
CA GLN A 99 1.81 3.16 4.73
C GLN A 99 2.54 3.32 6.08
N PRO A 100 1.83 3.44 7.23
CA PRO A 100 2.49 3.53 8.54
C PRO A 100 3.18 2.21 8.88
N VAL A 101 4.51 2.24 8.93
CA VAL A 101 5.35 1.09 9.30
C VAL A 101 5.12 0.75 10.77
N ASP A 102 5.06 -0.55 11.10
CA ASP A 102 4.87 -1.06 12.46
C ASP A 102 3.61 -0.50 13.15
N ILE A 103 2.45 -0.75 12.53
CA ILE A 103 1.18 -0.23 13.07
C ILE A 103 0.86 -0.79 14.46
N LEU A 104 1.36 -1.97 14.81
CA LEU A 104 1.21 -2.55 16.14
C LEU A 104 1.97 -1.79 17.23
N GLY A 105 2.98 -1.01 16.86
CA GLY A 105 3.71 -0.11 17.76
C GLY A 105 2.93 1.14 18.17
N TYR A 106 1.75 1.39 17.57
CA TYR A 106 0.87 2.50 17.97
C TYR A 106 -0.03 2.09 19.13
N THR A 107 -0.18 2.96 20.12
CA THR A 107 -1.33 2.89 21.03
C THR A 107 -2.61 3.28 20.30
N ASP A 108 -3.78 2.92 20.82
CA ASP A 108 -5.06 3.25 20.20
C ASP A 108 -5.24 4.77 20.06
N ILE A 109 -4.83 5.54 21.07
CA ILE A 109 -4.89 7.02 21.05
C ILE A 109 -3.98 7.57 19.94
N GLU A 110 -2.73 7.13 19.86
CA GLU A 110 -1.80 7.59 18.83
C GLU A 110 -2.28 7.25 17.41
N LEU A 111 -2.94 6.11 17.24
CA LEU A 111 -3.50 5.72 15.95
C LEU A 111 -4.69 6.58 15.58
N ILE A 112 -5.58 6.89 16.51
CA ILE A 112 -6.73 7.79 16.30
C ILE A 112 -6.24 9.20 15.96
N GLU A 113 -5.31 9.78 16.74
CA GLU A 113 -4.72 11.09 16.47
C GLU A 113 -4.08 11.14 15.06
N PHE A 114 -3.38 10.08 14.68
CA PHE A 114 -2.79 10.00 13.34
C PHE A 114 -3.87 9.93 12.24
N ILE A 115 -4.93 9.15 12.45
CA ILE A 115 -6.04 9.05 11.47
C ILE A 115 -6.74 10.41 11.30
N GLU A 116 -6.91 11.20 12.36
CA GLU A 116 -7.47 12.55 12.26
C GLU A 116 -6.63 13.44 11.32
N LEU A 117 -5.30 13.40 11.43
CA LEU A 117 -4.41 14.15 10.52
C LEU A 117 -4.51 13.64 9.07
N ILE A 118 -4.67 12.32 8.90
CA ILE A 118 -4.81 11.71 7.57
C ILE A 118 -6.17 12.05 6.95
N ASN A 119 -7.22 12.18 7.74
CA ASN A 119 -8.54 12.59 7.25
C ASN A 119 -8.50 13.97 6.57
N ASP A 120 -7.71 14.91 7.09
CA ASP A 120 -7.54 16.25 6.49
C ASP A 120 -6.84 16.20 5.12
N ILE A 121 -6.06 15.14 4.87
CA ILE A 121 -5.38 14.94 3.58
C ILE A 121 -6.30 14.25 2.58
N GLU A 122 -7.26 13.45 3.04
CA GLU A 122 -8.12 12.61 2.20
C GLU A 122 -7.31 11.72 1.23
N PRO A 123 -6.46 10.81 1.71
CA PRO A 123 -5.70 9.93 0.82
C PRO A 123 -6.62 8.96 0.09
N TYR A 124 -6.09 8.36 -0.97
CA TYR A 124 -6.83 7.30 -1.67
C TYR A 124 -6.96 6.02 -0.82
N CYS A 125 -5.91 5.70 -0.04
CA CYS A 125 -5.87 4.52 0.81
C CYS A 125 -5.00 4.75 2.05
N LEU A 126 -5.45 4.27 3.21
CA LEU A 126 -4.63 4.08 4.41
C LEU A 126 -4.46 2.58 4.64
N SER A 127 -3.23 2.09 4.71
CA SER A 127 -2.94 0.67 4.88
C SER A 127 -2.66 0.31 6.33
N ILE A 128 -3.21 -0.82 6.76
CA ILE A 128 -2.80 -1.53 7.97
C ILE A 128 -1.57 -2.36 7.59
N VAL A 129 -0.40 -2.04 8.15
CA VAL A 129 0.87 -2.63 7.75
C VAL A 129 1.44 -3.51 8.86
N ASP A 130 1.33 -4.83 8.69
CA ASP A 130 1.99 -5.83 9.54
C ASP A 130 3.45 -6.00 9.08
N THR A 131 4.27 -5.02 9.42
CA THR A 131 5.67 -4.89 8.96
C THR A 131 6.54 -6.07 9.35
N PHE A 132 6.31 -6.63 10.53
CA PHE A 132 7.13 -7.73 11.07
C PHE A 132 6.48 -9.10 10.88
N GLY A 133 5.30 -9.18 10.27
CA GLY A 133 4.56 -10.42 10.12
C GLY A 133 4.27 -11.09 11.46
N SER A 134 3.98 -10.29 12.49
CA SER A 134 3.77 -10.69 13.88
C SER A 134 2.34 -10.48 14.38
N MET A 135 1.47 -9.99 13.50
CA MET A 135 0.07 -9.75 13.79
C MET A 135 -0.71 -11.07 13.92
N TYR A 136 -1.53 -11.16 14.95
CA TYR A 136 -2.55 -12.19 15.11
C TYR A 136 -3.93 -11.65 14.71
N GLN A 137 -4.93 -12.53 14.70
CA GLN A 137 -6.29 -12.17 14.27
C GLN A 137 -6.90 -11.08 15.17
N GLU A 138 -6.67 -11.16 16.47
CA GLU A 138 -7.17 -10.19 17.45
C GLU A 138 -6.57 -8.79 17.21
N ASP A 139 -5.29 -8.74 16.85
CA ASP A 139 -4.61 -7.48 16.52
C ASP A 139 -5.21 -6.86 15.26
N LEU A 140 -5.42 -7.68 14.21
CA LEU A 140 -6.05 -7.24 12.98
C LEU A 140 -7.45 -6.67 13.25
N HIS A 141 -8.26 -7.38 14.03
CA HIS A 141 -9.62 -6.95 14.38
C HIS A 141 -9.58 -5.61 15.13
N ARG A 142 -8.73 -5.48 16.16
CA ARG A 142 -8.60 -4.23 16.93
C ARG A 142 -8.19 -3.06 16.04
N VAL A 143 -7.12 -3.22 15.26
CA VAL A 143 -6.61 -2.15 14.40
C VAL A 143 -7.61 -1.79 13.31
N PHE A 144 -8.24 -2.79 12.69
CA PHE A 144 -9.26 -2.57 11.66
C PHE A 144 -10.45 -1.77 12.21
N GLU A 145 -10.99 -2.12 13.37
CA GLU A 145 -12.13 -1.40 13.95
C GLU A 145 -11.77 0.05 14.28
N ILE A 146 -10.57 0.31 14.81
CA ILE A 146 -10.10 1.68 15.04
C ILE A 146 -10.03 2.46 13.72
N VAL A 147 -9.39 1.89 12.70
CA VAL A 147 -9.25 2.54 11.40
C VAL A 147 -10.61 2.73 10.74
N HIS A 148 -11.46 1.70 10.72
CA HIS A 148 -12.76 1.73 10.06
C HIS A 148 -13.69 2.81 10.62
N HIS A 149 -13.70 2.98 11.94
CA HIS A 149 -14.61 3.92 12.61
C HIS A 149 -14.10 5.37 12.63
N ASN A 150 -12.80 5.59 12.49
CA ASN A 150 -12.23 6.94 12.58
C ASN A 150 -11.79 7.50 11.21
N LEU A 151 -11.54 6.66 10.22
CA LEU A 151 -11.12 7.09 8.88
C LEU A 151 -12.32 7.55 8.05
N ILE A 152 -12.19 8.67 7.32
CA ILE A 152 -13.23 9.16 6.41
C ILE A 152 -13.68 8.07 5.43
N SER A 153 -14.97 8.09 5.05
CA SER A 153 -15.58 7.03 4.25
C SER A 153 -15.07 6.96 2.81
N THR A 154 -14.56 8.06 2.27
CA THR A 154 -14.00 8.16 0.91
C THR A 154 -12.61 7.51 0.78
N CYS A 155 -11.91 7.30 1.90
CA CYS A 155 -10.59 6.65 1.93
C CYS A 155 -10.75 5.13 2.02
N LYS A 156 -10.07 4.39 1.14
CA LYS A 156 -10.00 2.92 1.22
C LYS A 156 -9.13 2.48 2.39
N ILE A 157 -9.37 1.28 2.89
CA ILE A 157 -8.44 0.64 3.85
C ILE A 157 -7.63 -0.40 3.09
N GLY A 158 -6.30 -0.34 3.24
CA GLY A 158 -5.38 -1.35 2.72
C GLY A 158 -4.94 -2.35 3.79
N PHE A 159 -4.47 -3.51 3.37
CA PHE A 159 -3.79 -4.46 4.25
C PHE A 159 -2.53 -5.00 3.59
N HIS A 160 -1.39 -4.83 4.28
CA HIS A 160 -0.08 -5.33 3.87
C HIS A 160 0.47 -6.22 4.99
N SER A 161 0.66 -7.51 4.70
CA SER A 161 1.07 -8.47 5.71
C SER A 161 2.32 -9.24 5.30
N HIS A 162 3.35 -9.19 6.16
CA HIS A 162 4.49 -10.11 6.08
C HIS A 162 4.15 -11.48 6.66
N ASN A 163 4.88 -12.52 6.25
CA ASN A 163 4.54 -13.92 6.51
C ASN A 163 5.43 -14.59 7.58
N ASN A 164 6.04 -13.82 8.48
CA ASN A 164 7.00 -14.39 9.44
C ASN A 164 6.36 -15.40 10.41
N MET A 165 5.10 -15.19 10.80
CA MET A 165 4.31 -16.14 11.60
C MET A 165 3.49 -17.11 10.75
N GLN A 166 3.70 -17.15 9.41
CA GLN A 166 2.94 -17.97 8.45
C GLN A 166 1.42 -17.68 8.43
N LEU A 167 1.02 -16.45 8.83
CA LEU A 167 -0.39 -16.06 8.93
C LEU A 167 -0.83 -15.08 7.83
N SER A 168 0.09 -14.57 7.00
CA SER A 168 -0.22 -13.47 6.07
C SER A 168 -1.42 -13.76 5.17
N ASN A 169 -1.49 -14.94 4.56
CA ASN A 169 -2.62 -15.31 3.69
C ASN A 169 -3.93 -15.48 4.47
N ALA A 170 -3.88 -16.05 5.68
CA ALA A 170 -5.06 -16.21 6.52
C ALA A 170 -5.61 -14.87 7.00
N LEU A 171 -4.73 -13.97 7.46
CA LEU A 171 -5.11 -12.62 7.88
C LEU A 171 -5.60 -11.77 6.70
N SER A 172 -5.03 -11.93 5.51
CA SER A 172 -5.50 -11.26 4.29
C SER A 172 -6.92 -11.69 3.92
N GLN A 173 -7.23 -12.99 4.03
CA GLN A 173 -8.60 -13.48 3.83
C GLN A 173 -9.57 -12.96 4.90
N GLU A 174 -9.12 -12.90 6.16
CA GLU A 174 -9.92 -12.34 7.26
C GLU A 174 -10.20 -10.86 7.05
N PHE A 175 -9.18 -10.07 6.69
CA PHE A 175 -9.33 -8.66 6.37
C PHE A 175 -10.37 -8.44 5.25
N LEU A 176 -10.30 -9.22 4.18
CA LEU A 176 -11.30 -9.15 3.10
C LEU A 176 -12.72 -9.45 3.60
N ARG A 177 -12.90 -10.44 4.49
CA ARG A 177 -14.22 -10.72 5.10
C ARG A 177 -14.74 -9.57 5.95
N MET A 178 -13.86 -8.91 6.70
CA MET A 178 -14.22 -7.77 7.54
C MET A 178 -14.66 -6.54 6.75
N THR A 179 -14.17 -6.37 5.52
CA THR A 179 -14.48 -5.21 4.66
C THR A 179 -15.76 -5.36 3.84
N VAL A 180 -16.25 -6.59 3.64
CA VAL A 180 -17.46 -6.84 2.82
C VAL A 180 -18.65 -6.04 3.31
N GLY A 181 -19.23 -5.22 2.41
CA GLY A 181 -20.39 -4.39 2.70
C GLY A 181 -20.12 -3.19 3.63
N LYS A 182 -18.91 -3.02 4.09
CA LYS A 182 -18.52 -1.93 4.99
C LYS A 182 -17.69 -0.85 4.29
N ARG A 183 -16.65 -1.25 3.53
CA ARG A 183 -15.69 -0.31 2.95
C ARG A 183 -14.97 -0.92 1.74
N GLU A 184 -14.64 -0.09 0.78
CA GLU A 184 -13.70 -0.49 -0.27
C GLU A 184 -12.31 -0.73 0.32
N CYS A 185 -11.63 -1.77 -0.15
CA CYS A 185 -10.35 -2.18 0.39
C CYS A 185 -9.31 -2.46 -0.70
N VAL A 186 -8.05 -2.49 -0.29
CA VAL A 186 -6.91 -2.93 -1.08
C VAL A 186 -6.18 -4.01 -0.32
N ILE A 187 -5.83 -5.10 -0.99
CA ILE A 187 -5.04 -6.17 -0.41
C ILE A 187 -3.70 -6.29 -1.15
N ASP A 188 -2.63 -6.28 -0.40
CA ASP A 188 -1.28 -6.42 -0.94
C ASP A 188 -0.88 -7.89 -1.04
N GLY A 189 -0.21 -8.21 -2.13
CA GLY A 189 0.40 -9.53 -2.33
C GLY A 189 1.63 -9.42 -3.22
N THR A 190 2.47 -10.45 -3.18
CA THR A 190 3.64 -10.58 -4.04
C THR A 190 3.61 -11.92 -4.78
N ILE A 191 4.20 -11.96 -5.98
CA ILE A 191 4.29 -13.21 -6.75
C ILE A 191 5.07 -14.23 -5.93
N ALA A 192 4.49 -15.44 -5.76
CA ALA A 192 5.06 -16.52 -4.96
C ALA A 192 5.39 -16.12 -3.49
N GLY A 193 4.75 -15.08 -2.96
CA GLY A 193 5.00 -14.60 -1.60
C GLY A 193 6.39 -13.98 -1.39
N MET A 194 7.09 -13.56 -2.45
CA MET A 194 8.42 -12.95 -2.34
C MET A 194 8.40 -11.74 -1.40
N GLY A 195 9.47 -11.58 -0.61
CA GLY A 195 9.61 -10.45 0.31
C GLY A 195 10.68 -10.66 1.36
N ARG A 196 10.80 -9.73 2.28
CA ARG A 196 11.73 -9.83 3.41
C ARG A 196 11.30 -10.93 4.38
N GLY A 197 12.27 -11.55 5.06
CA GLY A 197 12.00 -12.61 6.03
C GLY A 197 11.36 -13.83 5.36
N ALA A 198 10.21 -14.26 5.86
CA ALA A 198 9.43 -15.36 5.27
C ALA A 198 8.51 -14.90 4.13
N GLY A 199 8.65 -13.66 3.64
CA GLY A 199 7.92 -13.11 2.52
C GLY A 199 6.62 -12.40 2.90
N ASN A 200 5.71 -12.32 1.95
CA ASN A 200 4.41 -11.66 2.04
C ASN A 200 3.26 -12.62 1.71
N THR A 201 2.04 -12.11 1.67
CA THR A 201 0.90 -12.83 1.13
C THR A 201 1.14 -13.19 -0.35
N PRO A 202 1.07 -14.46 -0.77
CA PRO A 202 1.17 -14.82 -2.17
C PRO A 202 -0.02 -14.29 -2.98
N THR A 203 0.27 -13.52 -4.03
CA THR A 203 -0.78 -12.91 -4.89
C THR A 203 -1.70 -13.96 -5.49
N GLU A 204 -1.14 -15.07 -5.98
CA GLU A 204 -1.89 -16.16 -6.59
C GLU A 204 -2.89 -16.80 -5.63
N LEU A 205 -2.55 -16.92 -4.34
CA LEU A 205 -3.43 -17.53 -3.35
C LEU A 205 -4.56 -16.57 -2.92
N ILE A 206 -4.23 -15.31 -2.70
CA ILE A 206 -5.26 -14.35 -2.31
C ILE A 206 -6.19 -14.01 -3.48
N ALA A 207 -5.67 -13.90 -4.70
CA ALA A 207 -6.47 -13.72 -5.91
C ALA A 207 -7.39 -14.92 -6.16
N GLN A 208 -6.90 -16.16 -5.97
CA GLN A 208 -7.73 -17.37 -6.05
C GLN A 208 -8.88 -17.34 -5.03
N TYR A 209 -8.60 -16.89 -3.80
CA TYR A 209 -9.64 -16.73 -2.77
C TYR A 209 -10.70 -15.70 -3.22
N MET A 210 -10.28 -14.54 -3.73
CA MET A 210 -11.17 -13.49 -4.18
C MET A 210 -12.06 -13.94 -5.37
N VAL A 211 -11.50 -14.68 -6.33
CA VAL A 211 -12.27 -15.26 -7.43
C VAL A 211 -13.25 -16.30 -6.91
N SER A 212 -12.80 -17.23 -6.05
CA SER A 212 -13.61 -18.36 -5.62
C SER A 212 -14.72 -18.00 -4.60
N ARG A 213 -14.54 -16.92 -3.83
CA ARG A 213 -15.39 -16.60 -2.68
C ARG A 213 -16.03 -15.21 -2.71
N MET A 214 -15.53 -14.30 -3.56
CA MET A 214 -15.95 -12.89 -3.54
C MET A 214 -16.39 -12.36 -4.90
N ASN A 215 -16.54 -13.21 -5.92
CA ASN A 215 -16.97 -12.88 -7.28
C ASN A 215 -16.04 -11.89 -8.03
N TYR A 216 -14.75 -11.89 -7.70
CA TYR A 216 -13.77 -11.17 -8.52
C TYR A 216 -13.42 -11.95 -9.78
N SER A 217 -12.93 -11.25 -10.81
CA SER A 217 -12.64 -11.82 -12.12
C SER A 217 -11.17 -11.69 -12.51
N TYR A 218 -10.27 -12.05 -11.58
CA TYR A 218 -8.85 -12.16 -11.91
C TYR A 218 -8.58 -13.41 -12.76
N ASP A 219 -7.64 -13.31 -13.67
CA ASP A 219 -7.19 -14.42 -14.52
C ASP A 219 -5.90 -15.00 -13.88
N ILE A 220 -6.04 -16.18 -13.20
CA ILE A 220 -5.02 -16.75 -12.30
C ILE A 220 -4.33 -17.93 -12.97
#